data_74bf0cb142c9060dae39979ab082a825
#
_entry.id   74bf0cb142c9060dae39979ab082a825
#
_cell.length_a   1.000
_cell.length_b   1.000
_cell.length_c   1.000
_cell.angle_alpha   90.00
_cell.angle_beta   90.00
_cell.angle_gamma   90.00
#
_symmetry.space_group_name_H-M   'P 1'
#
loop_
_entity.id
_entity.type
_entity.pdbx_description
1 polymer ?
#
loop_
_entity_poly.entity_id
_entity_poly.type
_entity_poly.pdbx_seq_one_letter_code
_entity_poly.pdbx_strand_id
1 'polypeptide(L)'
;MFKLSYFLEVLPIIARKVNVTFELTIVSTIFALLIGVVVAIINYYKVKGLHQLTRVYVSVMRGTPIVAQLYFFYYGLALYSAVIRDMTPLVAVAVVMSFNMGAFMSESIRGALLSVDEVQKEAAYSLGMTNFQLITRIIIPQAVRVALPPLFNDVINLIKMTSLAFMLGVPDIMGAAKIEGAKTFRYFEIYAAVMLIYWVIIFLLGLVHKVLEKKCANMY
;
A
#
# COMPACT_ATOMS: atom_id res chain seq x y z
N MET A 1 -29.86 7.11 -20.90
CA MET A 1 -30.31 5.71 -20.78
C MET A 1 -29.10 4.79 -20.99
N PHE A 2 -28.91 3.78 -20.15
CA PHE A 2 -27.76 2.84 -20.21
C PHE A 2 -27.73 2.09 -21.55
N LYS A 3 -26.57 2.03 -22.21
CA LYS A 3 -26.36 1.29 -23.45
C LYS A 3 -25.37 0.15 -23.21
N LEU A 4 -25.87 -1.10 -23.17
CA LEU A 4 -25.08 -2.29 -22.96
C LEU A 4 -24.01 -2.47 -24.04
N SER A 5 -24.30 -2.15 -25.30
CA SER A 5 -23.33 -2.22 -26.40
C SER A 5 -22.10 -1.35 -26.14
N TYR A 6 -22.29 -0.12 -25.68
CA TYR A 6 -21.19 0.78 -25.37
C TYR A 6 -20.42 0.33 -24.11
N PHE A 7 -21.12 -0.18 -23.10
CA PHE A 7 -20.47 -0.76 -21.91
C PHE A 7 -19.52 -1.90 -22.29
N LEU A 8 -19.95 -2.81 -23.16
CA LEU A 8 -19.12 -3.92 -23.64
C LEU A 8 -17.95 -3.45 -24.53
N GLU A 9 -18.10 -2.36 -25.23
CA GLU A 9 -17.05 -1.73 -26.05
C GLU A 9 -15.99 -1.05 -25.17
N VAL A 10 -16.40 -0.28 -24.14
CA VAL A 10 -15.48 0.49 -23.31
C VAL A 10 -14.75 -0.36 -22.29
N LEU A 11 -15.34 -1.47 -21.84
CA LEU A 11 -14.78 -2.37 -20.83
C LEU A 11 -13.35 -2.84 -21.19
N PRO A 12 -13.08 -3.40 -22.38
CA PRO A 12 -11.72 -3.82 -22.75
C PRO A 12 -10.75 -2.65 -22.91
N ILE A 13 -11.22 -1.46 -23.30
CA ILE A 13 -10.38 -0.27 -23.42
C ILE A 13 -9.81 0.13 -22.06
N ILE A 14 -10.67 0.16 -21.04
CA ILE A 14 -10.27 0.50 -19.67
C ILE A 14 -9.45 -0.65 -19.05
N ALA A 15 -9.86 -1.91 -19.29
CA ALA A 15 -9.18 -3.09 -18.73
C ALA A 15 -7.72 -3.21 -19.21
N ARG A 16 -7.38 -2.73 -20.40
CA ARG A 16 -5.97 -2.69 -20.87
C ARG A 16 -5.04 -1.88 -19.98
N LYS A 17 -5.58 -1.01 -19.12
CA LYS A 17 -4.79 -0.18 -18.19
C LYS A 17 -4.59 -0.81 -16.82
N VAL A 18 -5.09 -2.02 -16.63
CA VAL A 18 -4.85 -2.81 -15.42
C VAL A 18 -3.34 -3.06 -15.18
N ASN A 19 -2.54 -3.16 -16.26
CA ASN A 19 -1.10 -3.30 -16.16
C ASN A 19 -0.44 -2.12 -15.43
N VAL A 20 -0.84 -0.87 -15.72
CA VAL A 20 -0.30 0.34 -15.05
C VAL A 20 -0.67 0.33 -13.56
N THR A 21 -1.91 -0.06 -13.23
CA THR A 21 -2.37 -0.20 -11.85
C THR A 21 -1.53 -1.24 -11.09
N PHE A 22 -1.26 -2.42 -11.69
CA PHE A 22 -0.42 -3.44 -11.07
C PHE A 22 1.05 -3.02 -10.98
N GLU A 23 1.60 -2.37 -12.00
CA GLU A 23 2.96 -1.83 -11.97
C GLU A 23 3.15 -0.87 -10.79
N LEU A 24 2.28 0.14 -10.66
CA LEU A 24 2.28 1.06 -9.53
C LEU A 24 2.16 0.32 -8.20
N THR A 25 1.24 -0.65 -8.11
CA THR A 25 1.03 -1.41 -6.88
C THR A 25 2.26 -2.20 -6.48
N ILE A 26 2.87 -2.95 -7.41
CA ILE A 26 4.03 -3.79 -7.13
C ILE A 26 5.23 -2.93 -6.70
N VAL A 27 5.55 -1.90 -7.48
CA VAL A 27 6.67 -1.00 -7.18
C VAL A 27 6.46 -0.33 -5.83
N SER A 28 5.29 0.27 -5.61
CA SER A 28 4.99 0.96 -4.35
C SER A 28 4.96 0.01 -3.16
N THR A 29 4.49 -1.24 -3.31
CA THR A 29 4.49 -2.25 -2.25
C THR A 29 5.90 -2.62 -1.82
N ILE A 30 6.81 -2.84 -2.78
CA ILE A 30 8.20 -3.21 -2.47
C ILE A 30 8.87 -2.12 -1.63
N PHE A 31 8.79 -0.86 -2.08
CA PHE A 31 9.37 0.25 -1.34
C PHE A 31 8.64 0.55 -0.02
N ALA A 32 7.31 0.42 0.01
CA ALA A 32 6.52 0.56 1.24
C ALA A 32 6.91 -0.48 2.30
N LEU A 33 7.12 -1.74 1.91
CA LEU A 33 7.60 -2.79 2.81
C LEU A 33 8.99 -2.47 3.36
N LEU A 34 9.92 -2.04 2.52
CA LEU A 34 11.27 -1.66 2.98
C LEU A 34 11.21 -0.52 3.99
N ILE A 35 10.47 0.55 3.68
CA ILE A 35 10.25 1.67 4.59
C ILE A 35 9.55 1.19 5.87
N GLY A 36 8.48 0.40 5.72
CA GLY A 36 7.67 -0.12 6.81
C GLY A 36 8.48 -0.95 7.81
N VAL A 37 9.33 -1.85 7.33
CA VAL A 37 10.22 -2.66 8.18
C VAL A 37 11.20 -1.77 8.97
N VAL A 38 11.87 -0.85 8.29
CA VAL A 38 12.83 0.06 8.94
C VAL A 38 12.15 0.90 10.02
N VAL A 39 11.02 1.53 9.69
CA VAL A 39 10.25 2.37 10.61
C VAL A 39 9.69 1.55 11.77
N ALA A 40 9.17 0.34 11.51
CA ALA A 40 8.67 -0.55 12.56
C ALA A 40 9.76 -0.94 13.56
N ILE A 41 10.95 -1.30 13.08
CA ILE A 41 12.09 -1.65 13.94
C ILE A 41 12.52 -0.45 14.80
N ILE A 42 12.67 0.74 14.21
CA ILE A 42 13.01 1.96 14.94
C ILE A 42 12.00 2.25 16.06
N ASN A 43 10.70 2.12 15.75
CA ASN A 43 9.62 2.37 16.69
C ASN A 43 9.47 1.28 17.75
N TYR A 44 9.71 0.02 17.39
CA TYR A 44 9.67 -1.11 18.34
C TYR A 44 10.78 -1.02 19.39
N TYR A 45 12.02 -0.77 18.94
CA TYR A 45 13.18 -0.63 19.84
C TYR A 45 13.35 0.76 20.43
N LYS A 46 12.49 1.73 20.07
CA LYS A 46 12.57 3.13 20.52
C LYS A 46 13.96 3.74 20.34
N VAL A 47 14.57 3.53 19.16
CA VAL A 47 15.93 3.97 18.86
C VAL A 47 16.05 5.49 19.08
N LYS A 48 16.95 5.89 19.99
CA LYS A 48 17.14 7.31 20.38
C LYS A 48 17.40 8.20 19.15
N GLY A 49 16.74 9.34 19.11
CA GLY A 49 16.82 10.33 18.01
C GLY A 49 15.95 9.96 16.81
N LEU A 50 15.97 8.72 16.32
CA LEU A 50 15.18 8.30 15.17
C LEU A 50 13.70 8.03 15.50
N HIS A 51 13.42 7.56 16.72
CA HIS A 51 12.06 7.26 17.14
C HIS A 51 11.11 8.45 17.04
N GLN A 52 11.55 9.64 17.42
CA GLN A 52 10.70 10.84 17.33
C GLN A 52 10.44 11.23 15.87
N LEU A 53 11.46 11.18 15.02
CA LEU A 53 11.33 11.46 13.59
C LEU A 53 10.38 10.49 12.89
N THR A 54 10.51 9.19 13.16
CA THR A 54 9.61 8.18 12.58
C THR A 54 8.18 8.31 13.09
N ARG A 55 7.97 8.71 14.34
CA ARG A 55 6.63 9.02 14.86
C ARG A 55 5.98 10.20 14.15
N VAL A 56 6.73 11.29 13.92
CA VAL A 56 6.23 12.43 13.13
C VAL A 56 5.91 12.00 11.70
N TYR A 57 6.82 11.25 11.05
CA TYR A 57 6.58 10.70 9.72
C TYR A 57 5.28 9.89 9.66
N VAL A 58 5.10 8.90 10.54
CA VAL A 58 3.89 8.07 10.61
C VAL A 58 2.64 8.92 10.86
N SER A 59 2.72 9.88 11.78
CA SER A 59 1.61 10.78 12.09
C SER A 59 1.20 11.62 10.89
N VAL A 60 2.16 12.20 10.15
CA VAL A 60 1.88 13.02 8.96
C VAL A 60 1.31 12.17 7.83
N MET A 61 1.96 11.04 7.49
CA MET A 61 1.54 10.20 6.36
C MET A 61 0.17 9.56 6.57
N ARG A 62 -0.17 9.18 7.80
CA ARG A 62 -1.48 8.61 8.13
C ARG A 62 -2.54 9.64 8.48
N GLY A 63 -2.12 10.83 8.88
CA GLY A 63 -3.01 11.92 9.32
C GLY A 63 -3.41 12.89 8.21
N THR A 64 -2.84 12.78 7.00
CA THR A 64 -3.14 13.69 5.89
C THR A 64 -3.70 12.95 4.67
N PRO A 65 -4.59 13.58 3.87
CA PRO A 65 -5.11 12.97 2.65
C PRO A 65 -3.99 12.71 1.64
N ILE A 66 -3.95 11.52 1.05
CA ILE A 66 -2.93 11.18 0.04
C ILE A 66 -2.97 12.10 -1.18
N VAL A 67 -4.14 12.60 -1.56
CA VAL A 67 -4.28 13.58 -2.65
C VAL A 67 -3.48 14.85 -2.36
N ALA A 68 -3.54 15.34 -1.12
CA ALA A 68 -2.75 16.49 -0.69
C ALA A 68 -1.25 16.18 -0.74
N GLN A 69 -0.85 14.97 -0.33
CA GLN A 69 0.55 14.53 -0.41
C GLN A 69 1.05 14.46 -1.86
N LEU A 70 0.22 13.93 -2.79
CA LEU A 70 0.54 13.87 -4.22
C LEU A 70 0.77 15.26 -4.81
N TYR A 71 -0.14 16.20 -4.56
CA TYR A 71 0.00 17.57 -5.07
C TYR A 71 1.13 18.33 -4.41
N PHE A 72 1.30 18.20 -3.10
CA PHE A 72 2.41 18.82 -2.38
C PHE A 72 3.77 18.32 -2.90
N PHE A 73 3.92 17.01 -3.11
CA PHE A 73 5.15 16.44 -3.65
C PHE A 73 5.40 16.88 -5.09
N TYR A 74 4.43 16.66 -5.98
CA TYR A 74 4.65 16.83 -7.41
C TYR A 74 4.65 18.28 -7.87
N TYR A 75 3.82 19.14 -7.28
CA TYR A 75 3.74 20.56 -7.65
C TYR A 75 4.45 21.47 -6.63
N GLY A 76 4.36 21.17 -5.35
CA GLY A 76 4.94 21.99 -4.29
C GLY A 76 6.46 21.83 -4.20
N LEU A 77 6.95 20.62 -3.99
CA LEU A 77 8.39 20.38 -3.84
C LEU A 77 9.17 20.49 -5.15
N ALA A 78 8.52 20.35 -6.30
CA ALA A 78 9.14 20.60 -7.61
C ALA A 78 9.70 22.03 -7.77
N LEU A 79 9.15 23.00 -7.02
CA LEU A 79 9.66 24.37 -7.02
C LEU A 79 11.06 24.47 -6.40
N TYR A 80 11.39 23.57 -5.48
CA TYR A 80 12.63 23.60 -4.70
C TYR A 80 13.62 22.48 -5.09
N SER A 81 13.22 21.51 -5.91
CA SER A 81 14.04 20.36 -6.31
C SER A 81 13.94 20.06 -7.80
N ALA A 82 15.08 20.19 -8.50
CA ALA A 82 15.16 19.82 -9.91
C ALA A 82 14.87 18.32 -10.12
N VAL A 83 15.33 17.46 -9.19
CA VAL A 83 15.08 16.01 -9.26
C VAL A 83 13.59 15.69 -9.26
N ILE A 84 12.81 16.38 -8.41
CA ILE A 84 11.36 16.14 -8.35
C ILE A 84 10.66 16.75 -9.58
N ARG A 85 11.09 17.91 -10.03
CA ARG A 85 10.52 18.58 -11.20
C ARG A 85 10.68 17.74 -12.48
N ASP A 86 11.81 17.03 -12.60
CA ASP A 86 12.12 16.22 -13.78
C ASP A 86 11.56 14.78 -13.68
N MET A 87 10.91 14.42 -12.55
CA MET A 87 10.24 13.12 -12.40
C MET A 87 9.03 13.00 -13.32
N THR A 88 8.85 11.81 -13.91
CA THR A 88 7.59 11.48 -14.57
C THR A 88 6.45 11.37 -13.54
N PRO A 89 5.21 11.67 -13.93
CA PRO A 89 4.05 11.50 -13.04
C PRO A 89 3.97 10.11 -12.42
N LEU A 90 4.27 9.06 -13.19
CA LEU A 90 4.24 7.67 -12.71
C LEU A 90 5.23 7.45 -11.55
N VAL A 91 6.46 7.93 -11.69
CA VAL A 91 7.49 7.82 -10.66
C VAL A 91 7.10 8.63 -9.42
N ALA A 92 6.61 9.85 -9.60
CA ALA A 92 6.18 10.69 -8.48
C ALA A 92 5.04 10.04 -7.68
N VAL A 93 4.05 9.45 -8.36
CA VAL A 93 2.96 8.69 -7.73
C VAL A 93 3.52 7.49 -6.97
N ALA A 94 4.41 6.70 -7.58
CA ALA A 94 5.01 5.53 -6.94
C ALA A 94 5.78 5.92 -5.66
N VAL A 95 6.54 7.01 -5.69
CA VAL A 95 7.28 7.53 -4.51
C VAL A 95 6.31 7.90 -3.39
N VAL A 96 5.31 8.74 -3.68
CA VAL A 96 4.36 9.20 -2.65
C VAL A 96 3.58 8.04 -2.06
N MET A 97 3.10 7.10 -2.90
CA MET A 97 2.39 5.90 -2.44
C MET A 97 3.28 5.00 -1.59
N SER A 98 4.56 4.87 -1.94
CA SER A 98 5.54 4.11 -1.15
C SER A 98 5.72 4.68 0.25
N PHE A 99 5.90 5.99 0.37
CA PHE A 99 6.02 6.65 1.66
C PHE A 99 4.71 6.59 2.46
N ASN A 100 3.57 6.85 1.82
CA ASN A 100 2.28 6.79 2.50
C ASN A 100 2.00 5.38 3.03
N MET A 101 2.05 4.37 2.15
CA MET A 101 1.77 2.99 2.53
C MET A 101 2.83 2.40 3.46
N GLY A 102 4.09 2.84 3.35
CA GLY A 102 5.16 2.47 4.28
C GLY A 102 4.84 2.86 5.73
N ALA A 103 4.17 3.98 5.95
CA ALA A 103 3.71 4.37 7.28
C ALA A 103 2.60 3.45 7.81
N PHE A 104 1.66 3.01 6.98
CA PHE A 104 0.64 2.02 7.37
C PHE A 104 1.26 0.66 7.65
N MET A 105 2.07 0.14 6.73
CA MET A 105 2.75 -1.15 6.88
C MET A 105 3.67 -1.18 8.10
N SER A 106 4.31 -0.04 8.46
CA SER A 106 5.14 0.04 9.66
C SER A 106 4.34 -0.24 10.95
N GLU A 107 3.11 0.25 11.03
CA GLU A 107 2.25 0.00 12.18
C GLU A 107 1.71 -1.44 12.20
N SER A 108 1.39 -2.01 11.03
CA SER A 108 1.02 -3.42 10.89
C SER A 108 2.15 -4.34 11.39
N ILE A 109 3.40 -4.07 10.97
CA ILE A 109 4.59 -4.82 11.40
C ILE A 109 4.87 -4.60 12.89
N ARG A 110 4.82 -3.36 13.36
CA ARG A 110 5.04 -3.04 14.79
C ARG A 110 4.00 -3.72 15.68
N GLY A 111 2.72 -3.70 15.28
CA GLY A 111 1.66 -4.42 15.98
C GLY A 111 1.93 -5.92 16.08
N ALA A 112 2.39 -6.53 14.99
CA ALA A 112 2.75 -7.93 14.95
C ALA A 112 3.97 -8.26 15.83
N LEU A 113 4.99 -7.39 15.88
CA LEU A 113 6.13 -7.57 16.81
C LEU A 113 5.71 -7.47 18.27
N LEU A 114 4.72 -6.64 18.58
CA LEU A 114 4.19 -6.47 19.93
C LEU A 114 3.20 -7.58 20.35
N SER A 115 2.67 -8.35 19.41
CA SER A 115 1.75 -9.45 19.71
C SER A 115 2.43 -10.68 20.33
N VAL A 116 3.77 -10.77 20.27
CA VAL A 116 4.53 -11.86 20.89
C VAL A 116 4.57 -11.64 22.39
N ASP A 117 4.06 -12.64 23.14
CA ASP A 117 3.92 -12.56 24.59
C ASP A 117 5.26 -12.31 25.29
N GLU A 118 5.25 -11.41 26.27
CA GLU A 118 6.42 -11.07 27.07
C GLU A 118 6.92 -12.28 27.88
N VAL A 119 6.01 -13.14 28.32
CA VAL A 119 6.37 -14.40 29.03
C VAL A 119 7.25 -15.30 28.16
N GLN A 120 7.06 -15.34 26.85
CA GLN A 120 7.94 -16.11 25.96
C GLN A 120 9.36 -15.52 25.90
N LYS A 121 9.48 -14.19 25.99
CA LYS A 121 10.79 -13.52 26.01
C LYS A 121 11.51 -13.77 27.32
N GLU A 122 10.81 -13.68 28.43
CA GLU A 122 11.36 -14.01 29.77
C GLU A 122 11.81 -15.48 29.87
N ALA A 123 10.99 -16.41 29.35
CA ALA A 123 11.36 -17.83 29.31
C ALA A 123 12.60 -18.07 28.45
N ALA A 124 12.72 -17.41 27.31
CA ALA A 124 13.89 -17.52 26.45
C ALA A 124 15.18 -17.03 27.14
N TYR A 125 15.11 -15.91 27.84
CA TYR A 125 16.25 -15.41 28.62
C TYR A 125 16.61 -16.36 29.77
N SER A 126 15.62 -16.95 30.44
CA SER A 126 15.86 -17.95 31.50
C SER A 126 16.57 -19.23 31.00
N LEU A 127 16.38 -19.55 29.71
CA LEU A 127 17.09 -20.62 29.00
C LEU A 127 18.46 -20.20 28.46
N GLY A 128 18.93 -18.97 28.74
CA GLY A 128 20.23 -18.46 28.32
C GLY A 128 20.28 -18.05 26.84
N MET A 129 19.13 -17.80 26.18
CA MET A 129 19.13 -17.34 24.80
C MET A 129 19.66 -15.92 24.70
N THR A 130 20.48 -15.68 23.68
CA THR A 130 20.90 -14.31 23.32
C THR A 130 19.76 -13.53 22.64
N ASN A 131 19.84 -12.20 22.66
CA ASN A 131 18.87 -11.33 21.95
C ASN A 131 18.69 -11.74 20.47
N PHE A 132 19.79 -12.07 19.78
CA PHE A 132 19.73 -12.50 18.39
C PHE A 132 18.96 -13.83 18.23
N GLN A 133 19.19 -14.80 19.14
CA GLN A 133 18.45 -16.06 19.13
C GLN A 133 16.97 -15.85 19.44
N LEU A 134 16.65 -15.02 20.43
CA LEU A 134 15.27 -14.64 20.76
C LEU A 134 14.54 -14.05 19.55
N ILE A 135 15.15 -13.05 18.91
CA ILE A 135 14.56 -12.36 17.75
C ILE A 135 14.35 -13.33 16.60
N THR A 136 15.38 -14.08 16.21
CA THR A 136 15.33 -14.90 14.99
C THR A 136 14.57 -16.19 15.14
N ARG A 137 14.54 -16.79 16.35
CA ARG A 137 13.92 -18.11 16.58
C ARG A 137 12.51 -18.03 17.19
N ILE A 138 12.20 -16.95 17.90
CA ILE A 138 10.91 -16.82 18.61
C ILE A 138 10.08 -15.66 18.04
N ILE A 139 10.62 -14.42 18.01
CA ILE A 139 9.83 -13.24 17.67
C ILE A 139 9.51 -13.20 16.18
N ILE A 140 10.51 -13.21 15.29
CA ILE A 140 10.28 -13.06 13.85
C ILE A 140 9.34 -14.12 13.28
N PRO A 141 9.51 -15.45 13.57
CA PRO A 141 8.61 -16.44 12.99
C PRO A 141 7.14 -16.26 13.37
N GLN A 142 6.87 -15.80 14.58
CA GLN A 142 5.51 -15.50 15.06
C GLN A 142 5.01 -14.17 14.47
N ALA A 143 5.80 -13.09 14.58
CA ALA A 143 5.43 -11.78 14.11
C ALA A 143 5.14 -11.75 12.61
N VAL A 144 5.90 -12.47 11.78
CA VAL A 144 5.64 -12.56 10.32
C VAL A 144 4.26 -13.14 10.05
N ARG A 145 3.85 -14.19 10.77
CA ARG A 145 2.52 -14.80 10.60
C ARG A 145 1.40 -13.83 10.96
N VAL A 146 1.57 -13.08 12.05
CA VAL A 146 0.59 -12.07 12.48
C VAL A 146 0.59 -10.86 11.53
N ALA A 147 1.74 -10.47 10.96
CA ALA A 147 1.86 -9.32 10.06
C ALA A 147 1.29 -9.60 8.66
N LEU A 148 1.38 -10.84 8.15
CA LEU A 148 1.04 -11.16 6.76
C LEU A 148 -0.40 -10.78 6.37
N PRO A 149 -1.47 -11.11 7.13
CA PRO A 149 -2.82 -10.72 6.75
C PRO A 149 -3.03 -9.20 6.68
N PRO A 150 -2.67 -8.39 7.69
CA PRO A 150 -2.82 -6.94 7.59
C PRO A 150 -1.95 -6.33 6.47
N LEU A 151 -0.72 -6.81 6.25
CA LEU A 151 0.11 -6.35 5.14
C LEU A 151 -0.52 -6.65 3.77
N PHE A 152 -1.13 -7.81 3.61
CA PHE A 152 -1.85 -8.13 2.36
C PHE A 152 -3.08 -7.23 2.18
N ASN A 153 -3.79 -6.90 3.25
CA ASN A 153 -4.89 -5.92 3.21
C ASN A 153 -4.38 -4.51 2.83
N ASP A 154 -3.19 -4.11 3.30
CA ASP A 154 -2.55 -2.85 2.90
C ASP A 154 -2.27 -2.83 1.39
N VAL A 155 -1.83 -3.96 0.79
CA VAL A 155 -1.66 -4.08 -0.68
C VAL A 155 -3.01 -3.94 -1.41
N ILE A 156 -4.08 -4.56 -0.92
CA ILE A 156 -5.43 -4.39 -1.49
C ILE A 156 -5.87 -2.92 -1.44
N ASN A 157 -5.58 -2.23 -0.35
CA ASN A 157 -5.89 -0.80 -0.22
C ASN A 157 -5.05 0.03 -1.18
N LEU A 158 -3.76 -0.30 -1.36
CA LEU A 158 -2.88 0.36 -2.31
C LEU A 158 -3.40 0.27 -3.75
N ILE A 159 -3.92 -0.89 -4.18
CA ILE A 159 -4.55 -1.03 -5.51
C ILE A 159 -5.71 -0.04 -5.69
N LYS A 160 -6.55 0.14 -4.69
CA LYS A 160 -7.64 1.13 -4.75
C LYS A 160 -7.09 2.56 -4.78
N MET A 161 -6.02 2.83 -4.07
CA MET A 161 -5.37 4.15 -4.04
C MET A 161 -4.70 4.51 -5.36
N THR A 162 -4.24 3.54 -6.17
CA THR A 162 -3.68 3.85 -7.50
C THR A 162 -4.65 4.60 -8.39
N SER A 163 -5.97 4.46 -8.16
CA SER A 163 -6.98 5.24 -8.88
C SER A 163 -6.81 6.76 -8.78
N LEU A 164 -6.05 7.25 -7.78
CA LEU A 164 -5.73 8.66 -7.62
C LEU A 164 -4.57 9.12 -8.52
N ALA A 165 -3.85 8.19 -9.15
CA ALA A 165 -2.72 8.50 -10.04
C ALA A 165 -3.14 9.34 -11.25
N PHE A 166 -4.40 9.21 -11.69
CA PHE A 166 -4.94 10.03 -12.79
C PHE A 166 -4.87 11.53 -12.50
N MET A 167 -4.84 11.94 -11.24
CA MET A 167 -4.77 13.35 -10.84
C MET A 167 -3.45 14.01 -11.25
N LEU A 168 -2.41 13.22 -11.42
CA LEU A 168 -1.13 13.66 -12.00
C LEU A 168 -0.99 13.30 -13.48
N GLY A 169 -2.05 12.85 -14.14
CA GLY A 169 -2.06 12.51 -15.55
C GLY A 169 -1.58 11.10 -15.90
N VAL A 170 -1.44 10.21 -14.90
CA VAL A 170 -1.10 8.80 -15.16
C VAL A 170 -2.29 8.07 -15.78
N PRO A 171 -2.13 7.42 -16.94
CA PRO A 171 -3.21 6.72 -17.63
C PRO A 171 -3.44 5.30 -17.10
N ASP A 172 -3.76 5.20 -15.81
CA ASP A 172 -4.22 3.96 -15.16
C ASP A 172 -5.69 3.65 -15.53
N ILE A 173 -6.33 2.70 -14.84
CA ILE A 173 -7.76 2.36 -15.03
C ILE A 173 -8.64 3.61 -14.95
N MET A 174 -8.43 4.44 -13.91
CA MET A 174 -9.25 5.65 -13.69
C MET A 174 -8.90 6.76 -14.68
N GLY A 175 -7.63 6.91 -15.04
CA GLY A 175 -7.16 7.84 -16.07
C GLY A 175 -7.74 7.54 -17.43
N ALA A 176 -7.77 6.26 -17.85
CA ALA A 176 -8.41 5.82 -19.08
C ALA A 176 -9.91 6.13 -19.09
N ALA A 177 -10.59 5.83 -17.99
CA ALA A 177 -12.01 6.14 -17.84
C ALA A 177 -12.30 7.63 -18.00
N LYS A 178 -11.44 8.50 -17.43
CA LYS A 178 -11.58 9.94 -17.53
C LYS A 178 -11.39 10.44 -18.96
N ILE A 179 -10.43 9.88 -19.69
CA ILE A 179 -10.18 10.18 -21.10
C ILE A 179 -11.39 9.79 -21.96
N GLU A 180 -11.92 8.58 -21.78
CA GLU A 180 -13.10 8.11 -22.52
C GLU A 180 -14.36 8.91 -22.15
N GLY A 181 -14.51 9.28 -20.87
CA GLY A 181 -15.61 10.13 -20.41
C GLY A 181 -15.61 11.51 -21.05
N ALA A 182 -14.44 12.11 -21.21
CA ALA A 182 -14.29 13.40 -21.88
C ALA A 182 -14.62 13.36 -23.39
N LYS A 183 -14.38 12.20 -24.05
CA LYS A 183 -14.69 12.00 -25.47
C LYS A 183 -16.17 11.76 -25.75
N THR A 184 -16.85 11.02 -24.89
CA THR A 184 -18.16 10.45 -25.17
C THR A 184 -19.29 10.94 -24.29
N PHE A 185 -18.96 11.58 -23.16
CA PHE A 185 -19.89 12.03 -22.10
C PHE A 185 -20.79 10.92 -21.53
N ARG A 186 -20.39 9.63 -21.71
CA ARG A 186 -21.12 8.46 -21.23
C ARG A 186 -20.58 7.99 -19.89
N TYR A 187 -20.63 8.84 -18.90
CA TYR A 187 -20.03 8.60 -17.58
C TYR A 187 -20.61 7.40 -16.85
N PHE A 188 -21.91 7.10 -17.03
CA PHE A 188 -22.55 5.99 -16.33
C PHE A 188 -21.95 4.64 -16.73
N GLU A 189 -21.90 4.35 -18.05
CA GLU A 189 -21.35 3.11 -18.58
C GLU A 189 -19.85 2.96 -18.27
N ILE A 190 -19.11 4.05 -18.39
CA ILE A 190 -17.67 4.09 -18.16
C ILE A 190 -17.35 3.80 -16.70
N TYR A 191 -17.98 4.50 -15.74
CA TYR A 191 -17.71 4.27 -14.34
C TYR A 191 -18.31 2.96 -13.82
N ALA A 192 -19.38 2.43 -14.43
CA ALA A 192 -19.84 1.08 -14.18
C ALA A 192 -18.78 0.04 -14.60
N ALA A 193 -18.10 0.25 -15.75
CA ALA A 193 -16.98 -0.60 -16.18
C ALA A 193 -15.79 -0.51 -15.22
N VAL A 194 -15.42 0.70 -14.76
CA VAL A 194 -14.36 0.90 -13.75
C VAL A 194 -14.69 0.14 -12.48
N MET A 195 -15.91 0.31 -11.94
CA MET A 195 -16.36 -0.38 -10.73
C MET A 195 -16.29 -1.90 -10.89
N LEU A 196 -16.72 -2.42 -12.02
CA LEU A 196 -16.66 -3.87 -12.32
C LEU A 196 -15.21 -4.36 -12.33
N ILE A 197 -14.29 -3.66 -13.01
CA ILE A 197 -12.88 -4.04 -13.09
C ILE A 197 -12.26 -4.09 -11.69
N TYR A 198 -12.40 -3.01 -10.89
CA TYR A 198 -11.86 -2.98 -9.53
C TYR A 198 -12.52 -4.03 -8.64
N TRP A 199 -13.84 -4.22 -8.74
CA TRP A 199 -14.56 -5.23 -7.97
C TRP A 199 -14.03 -6.64 -8.26
N VAL A 200 -13.83 -7.00 -9.52
CA VAL A 200 -13.28 -8.31 -9.90
C VAL A 200 -11.86 -8.48 -9.35
N ILE A 201 -10.98 -7.48 -9.52
CA ILE A 201 -9.61 -7.54 -9.00
C ILE A 201 -9.63 -7.73 -7.48
N ILE A 202 -10.36 -6.90 -6.76
CA ILE A 202 -10.42 -6.95 -5.29
C ILE A 202 -11.11 -8.22 -4.79
N PHE A 203 -12.13 -8.71 -5.49
CA PHE A 203 -12.78 -9.97 -5.15
C PHE A 203 -11.81 -11.17 -5.25
N LEU A 204 -11.06 -11.25 -6.34
CA LEU A 204 -10.05 -12.31 -6.53
C LEU A 204 -8.95 -12.25 -5.45
N LEU A 205 -8.44 -11.06 -5.17
CA LEU A 205 -7.45 -10.86 -4.11
C LEU A 205 -8.04 -11.15 -2.72
N GLY A 206 -9.32 -10.85 -2.49
CA GLY A 206 -10.03 -11.17 -1.27
C GLY A 206 -10.13 -12.68 -1.02
N LEU A 207 -10.27 -13.50 -2.08
CA LEU A 207 -10.21 -14.96 -1.95
C LEU A 207 -8.82 -15.43 -1.51
N VAL A 208 -7.77 -14.86 -2.09
CA VAL A 208 -6.37 -15.14 -1.69
C VAL A 208 -6.15 -14.73 -0.23
N HIS A 209 -6.63 -13.53 0.16
CA HIS A 209 -6.53 -13.03 1.53
C HIS A 209 -7.18 -13.97 2.56
N LYS A 210 -8.40 -14.45 2.30
CA LYS A 210 -9.08 -15.42 3.18
C LYS A 210 -8.30 -16.72 3.37
N VAL A 211 -7.66 -17.23 2.30
CA VAL A 211 -6.81 -18.43 2.39
C VAL A 211 -5.57 -18.16 3.25
N LEU A 212 -4.97 -16.97 3.08
CA LEU A 212 -3.80 -16.54 3.84
C LEU A 212 -4.15 -16.41 5.34
N GLU A 213 -5.24 -15.74 5.68
CA GLU A 213 -5.73 -15.61 7.06
C GLU A 213 -5.94 -16.98 7.70
N LYS A 214 -6.64 -17.89 7.02
CA LYS A 214 -6.90 -19.24 7.53
C LYS A 214 -5.61 -20.02 7.78
N LYS A 215 -4.62 -19.91 6.88
CA LYS A 215 -3.31 -20.56 7.08
C LYS A 215 -2.55 -19.97 8.26
N CYS A 216 -2.57 -18.64 8.41
CA CYS A 216 -1.89 -17.99 9.54
C CYS A 216 -2.56 -18.29 10.89
N ALA A 217 -3.90 -18.37 10.93
CA ALA A 217 -4.65 -18.67 12.15
C ALA A 217 -4.50 -20.14 12.63
N ASN A 218 -4.43 -21.10 11.72
CA ASN A 218 -4.37 -22.54 12.06
C ASN A 218 -2.98 -23.02 12.56
N MET A 219 -2.04 -22.11 12.75
CA MET A 219 -0.67 -22.46 13.21
C MET A 219 -0.42 -22.08 14.70
N TYR A 220 -1.51 -21.85 15.45
CA TYR A 220 -1.53 -21.69 16.92
C TYR A 220 -2.22 -22.87 17.60
#